data_98db180d31fbd1a971ca56602c3caa7d
#
_entry.id   98db180d31fbd1a971ca56602c3caa7d
#
_cell.length_a   1.000
_cell.length_b   1.000
_cell.length_c   1.000
_cell.angle_alpha   90.00
_cell.angle_beta   90.00
_cell.angle_gamma   90.00
#
_symmetry.space_group_name_H-M   'P 1'
#
loop_
_entity.id
_entity.type
_entity.pdbx_description
1 polymer ?
#
loop_
_entity_poly.entity_id
_entity_poly.type
_entity_poly.pdbx_seq_one_letter_code
_entity_poly.pdbx_strand_id
1 'polypeptide(L)'
;MELLIFVTGRGIGGDAVTAYNIQNYLQEYGIDSKIVLDPSAPGYYFKKRNVEWLKSPIPNAGGHAATKTKLIKAAFKTLTASIKGARLIRKNKCDGVIGVIGGGAIIGCLSAKLARVPAVGIVATPTDSKISLKLNSTLILPESPLYNKSNLDCKYEVQAQYSPIKTDIVEGNKDNILDKLTDKYNPENPSILFSSGSTLFDDMAKAARKFAEENDNVNIFVIGDPLKEELNPIIDHPNIINLGYINYIKDLYNLLDLAVITDDGLTLHETIACQIPVVVVIGVKYGRYHNLASVFEGAVLESNVDNISEVVKEALDNQVEMKEAAKKYSTGILNAPADLCNFIKKHIEK
;
A
#
# COMPACT_ATOMS: atom_id res chain seq x y z
N MET A 1 -21.09 -0.77 17.04
CA MET A 1 -19.66 -0.81 17.44
C MET A 1 -18.97 0.38 16.80
N GLU A 2 -18.28 1.19 17.62
CA GLU A 2 -17.54 2.37 17.17
C GLU A 2 -16.03 2.17 17.37
N LEU A 3 -15.24 2.29 16.30
CA LEU A 3 -13.80 2.07 16.31
C LEU A 3 -13.01 3.34 15.99
N LEU A 4 -11.78 3.43 16.50
CA LEU A 4 -10.81 4.42 16.06
C LEU A 4 -9.70 3.77 15.25
N ILE A 5 -9.41 4.32 14.07
CA ILE A 5 -8.35 3.86 13.16
C ILE A 5 -7.18 4.85 13.23
N PHE A 6 -6.13 4.48 13.95
CA PHE A 6 -4.91 5.28 14.03
C PHE A 6 -4.03 5.01 12.82
N VAL A 7 -3.69 6.06 12.08
CA VAL A 7 -2.96 5.96 10.82
C VAL A 7 -1.62 6.64 10.94
N THR A 8 -0.58 6.01 10.39
CA THR A 8 0.76 6.62 10.37
C THR A 8 0.88 7.72 9.33
N GLY A 9 1.91 8.53 9.46
CA GLY A 9 2.34 9.50 8.48
C GLY A 9 1.44 10.73 8.35
N ARG A 10 1.41 11.28 7.14
CA ARG A 10 0.80 12.58 6.84
C ARG A 10 -0.62 12.48 6.28
N GLY A 11 -1.21 11.30 6.28
CA GLY A 11 -2.49 11.06 5.60
C GLY A 11 -2.35 11.12 4.07
N ILE A 12 -1.23 10.60 3.56
CA ILE A 12 -0.86 10.47 2.15
C ILE A 12 -0.17 9.12 1.95
N GLY A 13 -0.32 8.53 0.76
CA GLY A 13 0.37 7.27 0.40
C GLY A 13 -0.33 6.02 0.89
N GLY A 14 0.38 4.88 0.83
CA GLY A 14 -0.18 3.54 1.05
C GLY A 14 -0.87 3.36 2.39
N ASP A 15 -0.29 3.90 3.48
CA ASP A 15 -0.87 3.80 4.83
C ASP A 15 -2.27 4.44 4.91
N ALA A 16 -2.44 5.61 4.25
CA ALA A 16 -3.73 6.30 4.20
C ALA A 16 -4.74 5.54 3.33
N VAL A 17 -4.29 4.98 2.21
CA VAL A 17 -5.12 4.13 1.33
C VAL A 17 -5.59 2.90 2.08
N THR A 18 -4.68 2.18 2.75
CA THR A 18 -5.01 1.01 3.57
C THR A 18 -6.03 1.34 4.65
N ALA A 19 -5.82 2.42 5.40
CA ALA A 19 -6.75 2.83 6.46
C ALA A 19 -8.13 3.22 5.93
N TYR A 20 -8.18 3.89 4.79
CA TYR A 20 -9.43 4.25 4.12
C TYR A 20 -10.18 3.03 3.60
N ASN A 21 -9.47 2.08 2.99
CA ASN A 21 -10.08 0.83 2.55
C ASN A 21 -10.67 0.07 3.76
N ILE A 22 -9.92 -0.04 4.86
CA ILE A 22 -10.40 -0.66 6.10
C ILE A 22 -11.67 0.05 6.61
N GLN A 23 -11.68 1.39 6.63
CA GLN A 23 -12.85 2.17 7.06
C GLN A 23 -14.08 1.86 6.23
N ASN A 24 -13.95 1.84 4.89
CA ASN A 24 -15.06 1.54 3.98
C ASN A 24 -15.59 0.13 4.19
N TYR A 25 -14.73 -0.87 4.29
CA TYR A 25 -15.17 -2.24 4.55
C TYR A 25 -15.86 -2.39 5.89
N LEU A 26 -15.36 -1.76 6.94
CA LEU A 26 -16.01 -1.77 8.24
C LEU A 26 -17.42 -1.18 8.14
N GLN A 27 -17.59 -0.09 7.38
CA GLN A 27 -18.88 0.54 7.16
C GLN A 27 -19.85 -0.37 6.41
N GLU A 28 -19.40 -1.11 5.39
CA GLU A 28 -20.19 -2.11 4.67
C GLU A 28 -20.70 -3.24 5.60
N TYR A 29 -19.94 -3.55 6.64
CA TYR A 29 -20.30 -4.52 7.69
C TYR A 29 -21.06 -3.90 8.87
N GLY A 30 -21.51 -2.64 8.77
CA GLY A 30 -22.26 -1.95 9.83
C GLY A 30 -21.42 -1.57 11.05
N ILE A 31 -20.11 -1.39 10.88
CA ILE A 31 -19.19 -0.99 11.94
C ILE A 31 -18.75 0.46 11.70
N ASP A 32 -19.12 1.34 12.60
CA ASP A 32 -18.72 2.74 12.55
C ASP A 32 -17.26 2.91 12.93
N SER A 33 -16.53 3.70 12.18
CA SER A 33 -15.13 3.98 12.47
C SER A 33 -14.72 5.40 12.12
N LYS A 34 -13.75 5.94 12.87
CA LYS A 34 -13.19 7.29 12.65
C LYS A 34 -11.69 7.22 12.50
N ILE A 35 -11.19 7.90 11.47
CA ILE A 35 -9.75 8.05 11.25
C ILE A 35 -9.14 8.96 12.31
N VAL A 36 -7.93 8.63 12.76
CA VAL A 36 -7.13 9.46 13.69
C VAL A 36 -5.78 9.75 13.04
N LEU A 37 -5.46 11.03 12.86
CA LEU A 37 -4.19 11.50 12.31
C LEU A 37 -3.43 12.39 13.29
N ASP A 38 -2.12 12.54 13.04
CA ASP A 38 -1.32 13.54 13.73
C ASP A 38 -1.87 14.97 13.49
N PRO A 39 -1.86 15.86 14.50
CA PRO A 39 -2.32 17.23 14.32
C PRO A 39 -1.62 18.03 13.22
N SER A 40 -0.36 17.70 12.91
CA SER A 40 0.42 18.30 11.83
C SER A 40 0.19 17.66 10.46
N ALA A 41 -0.58 16.57 10.39
CA ALA A 41 -0.82 15.85 9.15
C ALA A 41 -1.67 16.70 8.18
N PRO A 42 -1.24 16.91 6.93
CA PRO A 42 -2.03 17.65 5.95
C PRO A 42 -3.29 16.90 5.52
N GLY A 43 -3.29 15.55 5.63
CA GLY A 43 -4.45 14.70 5.36
C GLY A 43 -4.97 14.76 3.93
N TYR A 44 -4.11 15.01 2.94
CA TYR A 44 -4.53 15.22 1.55
C TYR A 44 -5.38 14.09 0.98
N TYR A 45 -5.03 12.85 1.30
CA TYR A 45 -5.77 11.68 0.80
C TYR A 45 -7.22 11.67 1.30
N PHE A 46 -7.42 11.98 2.57
CA PHE A 46 -8.73 12.02 3.22
C PHE A 46 -9.53 13.27 2.81
N LYS A 47 -8.87 14.44 2.69
CA LYS A 47 -9.52 15.67 2.20
C LYS A 47 -10.13 15.50 0.82
N LYS A 48 -9.38 14.88 -0.12
CA LYS A 48 -9.88 14.62 -1.49
C LYS A 48 -11.13 13.72 -1.52
N ARG A 49 -11.41 13.00 -0.43
CA ARG A 49 -12.54 12.06 -0.28
C ARG A 49 -13.60 12.52 0.71
N ASN A 50 -13.48 13.75 1.21
CA ASN A 50 -14.38 14.34 2.21
C ASN A 50 -14.48 13.48 3.49
N VAL A 51 -13.39 12.79 3.87
CA VAL A 51 -13.31 12.01 5.11
C VAL A 51 -12.81 12.91 6.23
N GLU A 52 -13.60 13.04 7.28
CA GLU A 52 -13.21 13.72 8.51
C GLU A 52 -12.33 12.83 9.38
N TRP A 53 -11.46 13.45 10.18
CA TRP A 53 -10.60 12.73 11.11
C TRP A 53 -10.43 13.43 12.44
N LEU A 54 -10.18 12.65 13.47
CA LEU A 54 -9.79 13.12 14.79
C LEU A 54 -8.28 13.37 14.85
N LYS A 55 -7.85 14.24 15.73
CA LYS A 55 -6.43 14.62 15.90
C LYS A 55 -5.86 14.02 17.18
N SER A 56 -4.78 13.26 17.06
CA SER A 56 -3.96 12.77 18.18
C SER A 56 -2.49 12.72 17.78
N PRO A 57 -1.54 13.05 18.66
CA PRO A 57 -0.12 12.95 18.31
C PRO A 57 0.26 11.54 17.87
N ILE A 58 0.83 11.42 16.67
CA ILE A 58 1.36 10.19 16.11
C ILE A 58 2.77 10.52 15.61
N PRO A 59 3.78 10.53 16.50
CA PRO A 59 5.13 10.88 16.12
C PRO A 59 5.67 9.91 15.07
N ASN A 60 6.32 10.45 14.03
CA ASN A 60 7.02 9.63 13.06
C ASN A 60 8.14 8.86 13.80
N ALA A 61 8.18 7.54 13.65
CA ALA A 61 9.29 6.73 14.09
C ALA A 61 10.51 7.19 13.28
N GLY A 62 11.51 7.76 13.96
CA GLY A 62 12.73 8.23 13.31
C GLY A 62 13.40 7.09 12.55
N GLY A 63 13.86 7.38 11.31
CA GLY A 63 14.52 6.41 10.45
C GLY A 63 15.78 5.79 11.07
N HIS A 64 16.36 4.82 10.40
CA HIS A 64 17.42 3.88 10.81
C HIS A 64 18.72 4.45 11.41
N ALA A 65 18.89 5.77 11.54
CA ALA A 65 20.11 6.42 12.02
C ALA A 65 19.94 7.12 13.39
N ALA A 66 19.26 6.51 14.36
CA ALA A 66 19.00 7.17 15.65
C ALA A 66 20.11 6.89 16.68
N THR A 67 20.73 7.94 17.20
CA THR A 67 21.62 7.89 18.38
C THR A 67 20.84 7.51 19.65
N LYS A 68 21.53 6.98 20.70
CA LYS A 68 20.89 6.60 21.98
C LYS A 68 20.03 7.72 22.59
N THR A 69 20.48 8.97 22.51
CA THR A 69 19.71 10.14 22.98
C THR A 69 18.47 10.41 22.15
N LYS A 70 18.50 10.18 20.84
CA LYS A 70 17.30 10.26 19.97
C LYS A 70 16.31 9.16 20.27
N LEU A 71 16.76 7.95 20.61
CA LEU A 71 15.91 6.84 21.01
C LEU A 71 15.15 7.13 22.32
N ILE A 72 15.82 7.68 23.34
CA ILE A 72 15.17 8.08 24.61
C ILE A 72 14.11 9.17 24.37
N LYS A 73 14.44 10.18 23.57
CA LYS A 73 13.47 11.23 23.20
C LYS A 73 12.29 10.68 22.41
N ALA A 74 12.53 9.72 21.51
CA ALA A 74 11.47 9.04 20.74
C ALA A 74 10.57 8.21 21.66
N ALA A 75 11.12 7.45 22.61
CA ALA A 75 10.36 6.69 23.59
C ALA A 75 9.46 7.59 24.44
N PHE A 76 9.99 8.73 24.94
CA PHE A 76 9.20 9.70 25.70
C PHE A 76 8.07 10.32 24.87
N LYS A 77 8.35 10.69 23.61
CA LYS A 77 7.32 11.18 22.67
C LYS A 77 6.24 10.12 22.43
N THR A 78 6.64 8.86 22.25
CA THR A 78 5.70 7.74 22.08
C THR A 78 4.81 7.56 23.29
N LEU A 79 5.37 7.59 24.50
CA LEU A 79 4.59 7.47 25.74
C LEU A 79 3.58 8.61 25.90
N THR A 80 4.03 9.85 25.73
CA THR A 80 3.13 11.03 25.83
C THR A 80 2.04 11.04 24.76
N ALA A 81 2.35 10.60 23.53
CA ALA A 81 1.40 10.44 22.44
C ALA A 81 0.36 9.34 22.81
N SER A 82 0.82 8.21 23.33
CA SER A 82 -0.07 7.12 23.74
C SER A 82 -1.02 7.51 24.88
N ILE A 83 -0.57 8.33 25.83
CA ILE A 83 -1.46 8.85 26.90
C ILE A 83 -2.53 9.77 26.30
N LYS A 84 -2.16 10.64 25.33
CA LYS A 84 -3.14 11.51 24.66
C LYS A 84 -4.11 10.70 23.80
N GLY A 85 -3.63 9.68 23.10
CA GLY A 85 -4.47 8.74 22.35
C GLY A 85 -5.45 7.98 23.27
N ALA A 86 -5.00 7.52 24.43
CA ALA A 86 -5.88 6.87 25.42
C ALA A 86 -6.98 7.80 25.94
N ARG A 87 -6.68 9.08 26.14
CA ARG A 87 -7.70 10.09 26.49
C ARG A 87 -8.71 10.30 25.36
N LEU A 88 -8.24 10.33 24.10
CA LEU A 88 -9.12 10.41 22.94
C LEU A 88 -10.07 9.23 22.85
N ILE A 89 -9.57 8.00 23.02
CA ILE A 89 -10.35 6.76 23.02
C ILE A 89 -11.46 6.82 24.07
N ARG A 90 -11.10 7.17 25.32
CA ARG A 90 -12.07 7.29 26.43
C ARG A 90 -13.10 8.38 26.20
N LYS A 91 -12.69 9.53 25.64
CA LYS A 91 -13.58 10.66 25.33
C LYS A 91 -14.63 10.26 24.28
N ASN A 92 -14.25 9.47 23.29
CA ASN A 92 -15.16 9.01 22.22
C ASN A 92 -15.89 7.72 22.60
N LYS A 93 -15.65 7.11 23.77
CA LYS A 93 -16.29 5.88 24.24
C LYS A 93 -16.20 4.73 23.22
N CYS A 94 -15.06 4.60 22.56
CA CYS A 94 -14.88 3.62 21.48
C CYS A 94 -14.78 2.20 22.03
N ASP A 95 -15.34 1.25 21.30
CA ASP A 95 -15.34 -0.18 21.65
C ASP A 95 -13.97 -0.83 21.39
N GLY A 96 -13.20 -0.27 20.45
CA GLY A 96 -11.87 -0.78 20.11
C GLY A 96 -11.05 0.14 19.21
N VAL A 97 -9.83 -0.29 18.93
CA VAL A 97 -8.86 0.46 18.15
C VAL A 97 -8.24 -0.41 17.07
N ILE A 98 -8.05 0.17 15.88
CA ILE A 98 -7.24 -0.40 14.82
C ILE A 98 -6.02 0.51 14.64
N GLY A 99 -4.84 -0.04 14.81
CA GLY A 99 -3.58 0.66 14.53
C GLY A 99 -3.04 0.24 13.17
N VAL A 100 -2.89 1.19 12.24
CA VAL A 100 -2.51 0.90 10.86
C VAL A 100 -1.10 1.38 10.59
N ILE A 101 -0.22 0.44 10.36
CA ILE A 101 1.16 0.57 9.90
C ILE A 101 2.00 1.60 10.68
N GLY A 102 3.26 1.33 10.93
CA GLY A 102 4.22 2.25 11.52
C GLY A 102 3.77 2.89 12.83
N GLY A 103 3.84 4.22 12.88
CA GLY A 103 3.44 5.00 14.06
C GLY A 103 1.96 4.84 14.42
N GLY A 104 1.08 4.64 13.44
CA GLY A 104 -0.35 4.38 13.65
C GLY A 104 -0.58 3.10 14.44
N ALA A 105 0.05 2.01 14.03
CA ALA A 105 0.00 0.72 14.73
C ALA A 105 0.59 0.84 16.15
N ILE A 106 1.76 1.46 16.29
CA ILE A 106 2.43 1.61 17.60
C ILE A 106 1.59 2.42 18.57
N ILE A 107 1.20 3.65 18.18
CA ILE A 107 0.47 4.57 19.06
C ILE A 107 -0.95 4.07 19.29
N GLY A 108 -1.62 3.56 18.27
CA GLY A 108 -2.96 2.98 18.41
C GLY A 108 -3.00 1.84 19.43
N CYS A 109 -2.12 0.84 19.28
CA CYS A 109 -2.05 -0.31 20.17
C CYS A 109 -1.66 0.07 21.62
N LEU A 110 -0.67 0.95 21.80
CA LEU A 110 -0.28 1.44 23.13
C LEU A 110 -1.39 2.27 23.79
N SER A 111 -2.08 3.12 23.01
CA SER A 111 -3.20 3.92 23.51
C SER A 111 -4.38 3.05 23.95
N ALA A 112 -4.71 2.03 23.16
CA ALA A 112 -5.74 1.06 23.51
C ALA A 112 -5.41 0.30 24.79
N LYS A 113 -4.15 -0.15 24.94
CA LYS A 113 -3.67 -0.79 26.17
C LYS A 113 -3.86 0.10 27.40
N LEU A 114 -3.50 1.39 27.30
CA LEU A 114 -3.68 2.38 28.37
C LEU A 114 -5.16 2.72 28.62
N ALA A 115 -5.98 2.69 27.59
CA ALA A 115 -7.42 2.93 27.70
C ALA A 115 -8.18 1.70 28.23
N ARG A 116 -7.57 0.52 28.16
CA ARG A 116 -8.15 -0.80 28.50
C ARG A 116 -9.27 -1.20 27.55
N VAL A 117 -9.09 -0.90 26.25
CA VAL A 117 -9.97 -1.38 25.19
C VAL A 117 -9.22 -2.37 24.29
N PRO A 118 -9.91 -3.31 23.62
CA PRO A 118 -9.29 -4.20 22.66
C PRO A 118 -8.68 -3.43 21.48
N ALA A 119 -7.66 -4.03 20.85
CA ALA A 119 -7.06 -3.45 19.65
C ALA A 119 -6.53 -4.51 18.70
N VAL A 120 -6.53 -4.15 17.41
CA VAL A 120 -5.87 -4.89 16.34
C VAL A 120 -4.77 -4.02 15.74
N GLY A 121 -3.55 -4.56 15.68
CA GLY A 121 -2.43 -3.93 14.97
C GLY A 121 -2.29 -4.50 13.56
N ILE A 122 -2.39 -3.66 12.55
CA ILE A 122 -2.11 -4.03 11.16
C ILE A 122 -0.71 -3.53 10.85
N VAL A 123 0.22 -4.43 10.55
CA VAL A 123 1.65 -4.14 10.54
C VAL A 123 2.30 -4.52 9.21
N ALA A 124 3.20 -3.65 8.75
CA ALA A 124 3.98 -3.83 7.54
C ALA A 124 5.45 -3.44 7.68
N THR A 125 5.90 -3.00 8.87
CA THR A 125 7.28 -2.58 9.12
C THR A 125 7.92 -3.34 10.28
N PRO A 126 9.27 -3.41 10.37
CA PRO A 126 9.93 -4.11 11.48
C PRO A 126 9.62 -3.51 12.85
N THR A 127 9.40 -2.19 12.92
CA THR A 127 9.24 -1.49 14.21
C THR A 127 7.83 -1.65 14.75
N ASP A 128 6.81 -1.50 13.90
CA ASP A 128 5.40 -1.67 14.32
C ASP A 128 5.12 -3.11 14.69
N SER A 129 5.65 -4.07 13.93
CA SER A 129 5.52 -5.49 14.19
C SER A 129 6.05 -5.87 15.57
N LYS A 130 7.28 -5.44 15.92
CA LYS A 130 7.90 -5.76 17.22
C LYS A 130 7.07 -5.29 18.43
N ILE A 131 6.38 -4.17 18.28
CA ILE A 131 5.58 -3.60 19.38
C ILE A 131 4.18 -4.21 19.41
N SER A 132 3.50 -4.27 18.26
CA SER A 132 2.13 -4.77 18.17
C SER A 132 2.01 -6.24 18.53
N LEU A 133 2.95 -7.09 18.09
CA LEU A 133 2.99 -8.52 18.42
C LEU A 133 3.01 -8.79 19.93
N LYS A 134 3.62 -7.91 20.72
CA LYS A 134 3.71 -8.06 22.19
C LYS A 134 2.49 -7.53 22.93
N LEU A 135 1.67 -6.72 22.30
CA LEU A 135 0.61 -5.98 22.96
C LEU A 135 -0.79 -6.46 22.65
N ASN A 136 -1.07 -6.76 21.38
CA ASN A 136 -2.43 -6.93 20.90
C ASN A 136 -2.53 -8.02 19.84
N SER A 137 -3.75 -8.32 19.40
CA SER A 137 -3.99 -9.09 18.18
C SER A 137 -3.35 -8.36 16.99
N THR A 138 -2.56 -9.07 16.20
CA THR A 138 -1.76 -8.46 15.15
C THR A 138 -1.98 -9.19 13.84
N LEU A 139 -2.24 -8.43 12.79
CA LEU A 139 -2.32 -8.89 11.42
C LEU A 139 -1.04 -8.45 10.68
N ILE A 140 -0.25 -9.41 10.22
CA ILE A 140 0.99 -9.16 9.48
C ILE A 140 0.64 -9.16 7.99
N LEU A 141 0.83 -8.00 7.34
CA LEU A 141 0.60 -7.88 5.90
C LEU A 141 1.75 -8.51 5.09
N PRO A 142 1.52 -8.94 3.83
CA PRO A 142 2.54 -9.50 2.96
C PRO A 142 3.77 -8.61 2.78
N GLU A 143 3.59 -7.29 2.87
CA GLU A 143 4.68 -6.31 2.78
C GLU A 143 5.55 -6.24 4.06
N SER A 144 5.20 -6.97 5.10
CA SER A 144 6.00 -7.00 6.32
C SER A 144 7.24 -7.88 6.16
N PRO A 145 8.42 -7.44 6.60
CA PRO A 145 9.62 -8.30 6.62
C PRO A 145 9.49 -9.47 7.60
N LEU A 146 8.43 -9.54 8.39
CA LEU A 146 8.10 -10.68 9.25
C LEU A 146 7.13 -11.66 8.61
N TYR A 147 6.61 -11.34 7.43
CA TYR A 147 5.72 -12.24 6.69
C TYR A 147 6.45 -13.57 6.36
N ASN A 148 5.76 -14.68 6.51
CA ASN A 148 6.28 -16.05 6.33
C ASN A 148 7.46 -16.43 7.25
N LYS A 149 7.77 -15.64 8.31
CA LYS A 149 8.73 -16.08 9.32
C LYS A 149 8.09 -17.05 10.29
N SER A 150 8.68 -18.22 10.43
CA SER A 150 8.36 -19.17 11.50
C SER A 150 8.88 -18.67 12.85
N ASN A 151 8.20 -19.04 13.95
CA ASN A 151 8.61 -18.78 15.33
C ASN A 151 8.63 -17.29 15.74
N LEU A 152 7.63 -16.52 15.33
CA LEU A 152 7.39 -15.22 15.94
C LEU A 152 6.91 -15.41 17.39
N ASP A 153 7.65 -14.81 18.34
CA ASP A 153 7.29 -14.84 19.77
C ASP A 153 6.08 -13.92 20.02
N CYS A 154 4.89 -14.43 19.69
CA CYS A 154 3.66 -13.70 19.93
C CYS A 154 2.48 -14.61 20.25
N LYS A 155 1.58 -14.09 21.07
CA LYS A 155 0.41 -14.83 21.56
C LYS A 155 -0.77 -14.83 20.58
N TYR A 156 -0.87 -13.83 19.69
CA TYR A 156 -2.03 -13.58 18.83
C TYR A 156 -1.60 -13.01 17.48
N GLU A 157 -0.91 -13.80 16.71
CA GLU A 157 -0.46 -13.44 15.37
C GLU A 157 -1.35 -14.11 14.33
N VAL A 158 -1.66 -13.37 13.27
CA VAL A 158 -2.20 -13.91 12.04
C VAL A 158 -1.49 -13.23 10.88
N GLN A 159 -1.06 -14.00 9.91
CA GLN A 159 -0.56 -13.46 8.65
C GLN A 159 -1.73 -13.28 7.70
N ALA A 160 -1.87 -12.08 7.16
CA ALA A 160 -2.82 -11.83 6.08
C ALA A 160 -2.27 -12.48 4.82
N GLN A 161 -3.08 -13.27 4.15
CA GLN A 161 -2.68 -13.83 2.87
C GLN A 161 -2.47 -12.73 1.82
N TYR A 162 -3.30 -11.69 1.86
CA TYR A 162 -3.24 -10.55 0.94
C TYR A 162 -3.53 -9.24 1.66
N SER A 163 -3.07 -8.13 1.09
CA SER A 163 -3.37 -6.80 1.59
C SER A 163 -4.76 -6.33 1.13
N PRO A 164 -5.53 -5.63 1.99
CA PRO A 164 -6.89 -5.21 1.66
C PRO A 164 -6.88 -4.08 0.61
N ILE A 165 -7.33 -4.38 -0.58
CA ILE A 165 -7.52 -3.43 -1.68
C ILE A 165 -8.99 -3.08 -1.84
N LYS A 166 -9.30 -2.07 -2.65
CA LYS A 166 -10.68 -1.85 -3.11
C LYS A 166 -11.13 -2.94 -4.05
N THR A 167 -12.27 -3.56 -3.79
CA THR A 167 -12.79 -4.65 -4.63
C THR A 167 -13.33 -4.15 -5.97
N ASP A 168 -13.80 -2.90 -6.06
CA ASP A 168 -14.25 -2.27 -7.31
C ASP A 168 -13.12 -1.99 -8.31
N ILE A 169 -11.87 -2.29 -7.96
CA ILE A 169 -10.71 -2.12 -8.83
C ILE A 169 -10.84 -2.92 -10.13
N VAL A 170 -11.53 -4.06 -10.10
CA VAL A 170 -11.77 -4.94 -11.25
C VAL A 170 -12.93 -4.49 -12.13
N GLU A 171 -13.67 -3.47 -11.72
CA GLU A 171 -14.87 -2.95 -12.43
C GLU A 171 -14.53 -1.77 -13.36
N GLY A 172 -13.28 -1.62 -13.76
CA GLY A 172 -12.87 -0.56 -14.67
C GLY A 172 -13.41 -0.76 -16.08
N ASN A 173 -13.47 0.33 -16.85
CA ASN A 173 -13.81 0.29 -18.27
C ASN A 173 -12.80 1.17 -19.05
N LYS A 174 -12.05 0.56 -19.97
CA LYS A 174 -11.07 1.25 -20.80
C LYS A 174 -11.68 2.39 -21.62
N ASP A 175 -12.94 2.30 -22.04
CA ASP A 175 -13.60 3.33 -22.84
C ASP A 175 -13.69 4.68 -22.13
N ASN A 176 -13.69 4.68 -20.79
CA ASN A 176 -13.71 5.89 -19.98
C ASN A 176 -12.42 6.72 -20.06
N ILE A 177 -11.36 6.16 -20.58
CA ILE A 177 -10.05 6.83 -20.64
C ILE A 177 -9.53 7.06 -22.05
N LEU A 178 -10.10 6.44 -23.07
CA LEU A 178 -9.61 6.58 -24.46
C LEU A 178 -9.51 8.05 -24.88
N ASP A 179 -10.48 8.87 -24.53
CA ASP A 179 -10.48 10.31 -24.84
C ASP A 179 -9.42 11.12 -24.06
N LYS A 180 -8.82 10.51 -23.02
CA LYS A 180 -7.77 11.13 -22.20
C LYS A 180 -6.37 10.74 -22.64
N LEU A 181 -6.28 9.77 -23.55
CA LEU A 181 -5.01 9.31 -24.07
C LEU A 181 -4.56 10.27 -25.18
N THR A 182 -3.26 10.43 -25.28
CA THR A 182 -2.64 11.29 -26.30
C THR A 182 -2.58 10.59 -27.65
N ASP A 183 -2.25 11.34 -28.70
CA ASP A 183 -1.98 10.80 -30.05
C ASP A 183 -0.81 9.79 -30.09
N LYS A 184 -0.07 9.67 -28.99
CA LYS A 184 0.99 8.65 -28.83
C LYS A 184 0.44 7.24 -28.61
N TYR A 185 -0.82 7.11 -28.16
CA TYR A 185 -1.43 5.80 -27.92
C TYR A 185 -1.80 5.10 -29.23
N ASN A 186 -1.33 3.88 -29.39
CA ASN A 186 -1.70 3.02 -30.51
C ASN A 186 -2.38 1.74 -29.98
N PRO A 187 -3.67 1.49 -30.27
CA PRO A 187 -4.40 0.34 -29.76
C PRO A 187 -3.88 -1.04 -30.23
N GLU A 188 -3.06 -1.06 -31.31
CA GLU A 188 -2.45 -2.29 -31.83
C GLU A 188 -1.17 -2.69 -31.05
N ASN A 189 -0.62 -1.77 -30.24
CA ASN A 189 0.60 -2.01 -29.48
C ASN A 189 0.29 -2.52 -28.07
N PRO A 190 1.12 -3.39 -27.50
CA PRO A 190 1.02 -3.76 -26.09
C PRO A 190 1.07 -2.55 -25.16
N SER A 191 0.28 -2.56 -24.13
CA SER A 191 0.14 -1.47 -23.16
C SER A 191 0.79 -1.83 -21.83
N ILE A 192 1.86 -1.13 -21.48
CA ILE A 192 2.68 -1.39 -20.29
C ILE A 192 2.65 -0.19 -19.34
N LEU A 193 2.33 -0.44 -18.09
CA LEU A 193 2.36 0.57 -17.01
C LEU A 193 3.71 0.56 -16.29
N PHE A 194 4.30 1.72 -16.07
CA PHE A 194 5.39 1.93 -15.11
C PHE A 194 4.90 2.80 -13.97
N SER A 195 4.96 2.27 -12.74
CA SER A 195 4.44 2.96 -11.57
C SER A 195 5.16 2.61 -10.26
N SER A 196 5.42 3.63 -9.48
CA SER A 196 5.79 3.46 -8.07
C SER A 196 4.70 3.95 -7.09
N GLY A 197 3.45 3.97 -7.55
CA GLY A 197 2.27 4.43 -6.84
C GLY A 197 1.96 5.90 -7.13
N SER A 198 1.45 6.64 -6.15
CA SER A 198 1.09 8.06 -6.31
C SER A 198 2.28 8.99 -6.52
N THR A 199 3.50 8.52 -6.22
CA THR A 199 4.75 9.26 -6.40
C THR A 199 5.67 8.46 -7.30
N LEU A 200 6.19 9.08 -8.33
CA LEU A 200 7.18 8.49 -9.23
C LEU A 200 8.58 8.65 -8.64
N PHE A 201 9.26 7.53 -8.40
CA PHE A 201 10.62 7.48 -7.86
C PHE A 201 11.67 7.39 -8.97
N ASP A 202 12.91 7.81 -8.66
CA ASP A 202 14.04 7.91 -9.58
C ASP A 202 14.27 6.64 -10.40
N ASP A 203 14.37 5.48 -9.76
CA ASP A 203 14.70 4.24 -10.46
C ASP A 203 13.53 3.69 -11.29
N MET A 204 12.28 3.98 -10.92
CA MET A 204 11.14 3.68 -11.77
C MET A 204 11.11 4.57 -13.02
N ALA A 205 11.41 5.86 -12.89
CA ALA A 205 11.54 6.78 -14.04
C ALA A 205 12.67 6.34 -14.98
N LYS A 206 13.82 5.94 -14.44
CA LYS A 206 14.94 5.41 -15.22
C LYS A 206 14.59 4.10 -15.93
N ALA A 207 13.88 3.19 -15.23
CA ALA A 207 13.42 1.93 -15.83
C ALA A 207 12.48 2.18 -17.01
N ALA A 208 11.50 3.08 -16.85
CA ALA A 208 10.60 3.48 -17.93
C ALA A 208 11.35 4.11 -19.11
N ARG A 209 12.31 5.00 -18.82
CA ARG A 209 13.15 5.65 -19.84
C ARG A 209 13.98 4.65 -20.63
N LYS A 210 14.71 3.77 -19.93
CA LYS A 210 15.54 2.74 -20.56
C LYS A 210 14.71 1.83 -21.44
N PHE A 211 13.56 1.37 -20.93
CA PHE A 211 12.67 0.54 -21.73
C PHE A 211 12.16 1.26 -22.98
N ALA A 212 11.82 2.54 -22.87
CA ALA A 212 11.36 3.36 -24.00
C ALA A 212 12.42 3.62 -25.07
N GLU A 213 13.70 3.70 -24.69
CA GLU A 213 14.82 3.86 -25.62
C GLU A 213 15.14 2.59 -26.42
N GLU A 214 14.76 1.42 -25.88
CA GLU A 214 15.05 0.12 -26.48
C GLU A 214 13.84 -0.50 -27.22
N ASN A 215 12.63 0.11 -27.11
CA ASN A 215 11.38 -0.46 -27.64
C ASN A 215 10.45 0.60 -28.23
N ASP A 216 10.14 0.48 -29.54
CA ASP A 216 9.34 1.47 -30.27
C ASP A 216 7.85 1.12 -30.42
N ASN A 217 7.49 -0.15 -30.47
CA ASN A 217 6.12 -0.59 -30.76
C ASN A 217 5.37 -1.00 -29.49
N VAL A 218 5.36 -0.11 -28.49
CA VAL A 218 4.76 -0.35 -27.16
C VAL A 218 4.14 0.95 -26.64
N ASN A 219 2.96 0.88 -26.04
CA ASN A 219 2.39 1.97 -25.27
C ASN A 219 2.98 1.95 -23.85
N ILE A 220 3.80 2.92 -23.52
CA ILE A 220 4.47 3.01 -22.22
C ILE A 220 3.77 4.08 -21.38
N PHE A 221 2.93 3.67 -20.46
CA PHE A 221 2.27 4.57 -19.53
C PHE A 221 3.13 4.78 -18.29
N VAL A 222 3.34 6.03 -17.91
CA VAL A 222 3.98 6.39 -16.64
C VAL A 222 2.98 7.14 -15.76
N ILE A 223 2.77 6.68 -14.54
CA ILE A 223 1.89 7.34 -13.56
C ILE A 223 2.62 7.66 -12.25
N GLY A 224 2.10 8.67 -11.56
CA GLY A 224 2.61 9.20 -10.30
C GLY A 224 3.25 10.59 -10.47
N ASP A 225 3.09 11.43 -9.43
CA ASP A 225 3.78 12.72 -9.42
C ASP A 225 5.28 12.52 -9.20
N PRO A 226 6.15 13.12 -10.03
CA PRO A 226 7.59 13.01 -9.83
C PRO A 226 8.01 13.44 -8.41
N LEU A 227 8.84 12.61 -7.75
CA LEU A 227 9.36 12.91 -6.42
C LEU A 227 10.20 14.21 -6.40
N LYS A 228 10.83 14.50 -7.53
CA LYS A 228 11.68 15.66 -7.78
C LYS A 228 11.45 16.16 -9.20
N GLU A 229 11.59 17.46 -9.43
CA GLU A 229 11.42 18.09 -10.74
C GLU A 229 12.43 17.56 -11.79
N GLU A 230 13.62 17.14 -11.36
CA GLU A 230 14.66 16.57 -12.22
C GLU A 230 14.24 15.25 -12.89
N LEU A 231 13.15 14.62 -12.47
CA LEU A 231 12.61 13.43 -13.12
C LEU A 231 11.80 13.75 -14.39
N ASN A 232 11.29 14.98 -14.52
CA ASN A 232 10.49 15.36 -15.70
C ASN A 232 11.24 15.15 -17.03
N PRO A 233 12.50 15.58 -17.20
CA PRO A 233 13.26 15.30 -18.43
C PRO A 233 13.51 13.81 -18.68
N ILE A 234 13.55 12.98 -17.62
CA ILE A 234 13.75 11.53 -17.76
C ILE A 234 12.54 10.87 -18.40
N ILE A 235 11.33 11.27 -18.00
CA ILE A 235 10.08 10.71 -18.52
C ILE A 235 9.54 11.48 -19.75
N ASP A 236 10.17 12.58 -20.14
CA ASP A 236 9.86 13.27 -21.39
C ASP A 236 10.53 12.55 -22.56
N HIS A 237 9.80 11.60 -23.15
CA HIS A 237 10.25 10.78 -24.26
C HIS A 237 9.12 10.57 -25.27
N PRO A 238 9.39 10.51 -26.60
CA PRO A 238 8.37 10.28 -27.62
C PRO A 238 7.50 9.04 -27.35
N ASN A 239 8.10 7.95 -26.87
CA ASN A 239 7.42 6.67 -26.63
C ASN A 239 6.78 6.58 -25.23
N ILE A 240 6.89 7.62 -24.38
CA ILE A 240 6.28 7.63 -23.05
C ILE A 240 5.01 8.47 -23.04
N ILE A 241 3.93 7.89 -22.56
CA ILE A 241 2.65 8.53 -22.26
C ILE A 241 2.64 8.84 -20.76
N ASN A 242 3.08 10.03 -20.38
CA ASN A 242 3.09 10.46 -18.99
C ASN A 242 1.71 10.96 -18.60
N LEU A 243 1.04 10.24 -17.69
CA LEU A 243 -0.30 10.57 -17.19
C LEU A 243 -0.26 11.33 -15.85
N GLY A 244 0.93 11.44 -15.20
CA GLY A 244 1.06 12.06 -13.89
C GLY A 244 0.22 11.35 -12.82
N TYR A 245 -0.30 12.11 -11.85
CA TYR A 245 -1.24 11.57 -10.86
C TYR A 245 -2.63 11.40 -11.45
N ILE A 246 -3.14 10.17 -11.43
CA ILE A 246 -4.48 9.84 -11.94
C ILE A 246 -5.41 9.38 -10.81
N ASN A 247 -6.73 9.50 -11.03
CA ASN A 247 -7.77 9.03 -10.13
C ASN A 247 -8.70 7.97 -10.78
N TYR A 248 -8.36 7.55 -11.99
CA TYR A 248 -9.08 6.56 -12.81
C TYR A 248 -8.24 5.30 -13.06
N ILE A 249 -7.46 4.89 -12.08
CA ILE A 249 -6.52 3.76 -12.22
C ILE A 249 -7.23 2.45 -12.61
N LYS A 250 -8.44 2.19 -12.13
CA LYS A 250 -9.20 0.99 -12.47
C LYS A 250 -9.54 0.91 -13.96
N ASP A 251 -9.84 2.05 -14.58
CA ASP A 251 -10.11 2.10 -16.01
C ASP A 251 -8.82 1.86 -16.83
N LEU A 252 -7.69 2.41 -16.36
CA LEU A 252 -6.38 2.18 -16.97
C LEU A 252 -5.98 0.70 -16.89
N TYR A 253 -6.22 0.02 -15.76
CA TYR A 253 -5.90 -1.40 -15.61
C TYR A 253 -6.57 -2.29 -16.67
N ASN A 254 -7.76 -1.93 -17.13
CA ASN A 254 -8.45 -2.65 -18.22
C ASN A 254 -7.82 -2.49 -19.61
N LEU A 255 -6.83 -1.60 -19.73
CA LEU A 255 -6.10 -1.37 -20.97
C LEU A 255 -4.74 -2.07 -20.99
N LEU A 256 -4.26 -2.54 -19.84
CA LEU A 256 -2.89 -3.00 -19.68
C LEU A 256 -2.70 -4.48 -20.05
N ASP A 257 -1.60 -4.74 -20.70
CA ASP A 257 -1.07 -6.08 -20.94
C ASP A 257 -0.07 -6.51 -19.87
N LEU A 258 0.65 -5.54 -19.30
CA LEU A 258 1.69 -5.75 -18.28
C LEU A 258 1.79 -4.55 -17.35
N ALA A 259 2.14 -4.76 -16.09
CA ALA A 259 2.48 -3.71 -15.15
C ALA A 259 3.91 -3.87 -14.62
N VAL A 260 4.70 -2.80 -14.74
CA VAL A 260 6.02 -2.66 -14.11
C VAL A 260 5.87 -1.78 -12.90
N ILE A 261 6.02 -2.35 -11.70
CA ILE A 261 5.74 -1.68 -10.45
C ILE A 261 6.84 -1.91 -9.42
N THR A 262 6.72 -1.27 -8.25
CA THR A 262 7.65 -1.54 -7.14
C THR A 262 7.30 -2.83 -6.42
N ASP A 263 8.31 -3.42 -5.76
CA ASP A 263 8.21 -4.65 -4.96
C ASP A 263 7.41 -4.49 -3.66
N ASP A 264 6.56 -3.47 -3.57
CA ASP A 264 5.79 -3.16 -2.36
C ASP A 264 4.42 -2.54 -2.64
N GLY A 265 3.55 -2.65 -1.65
CA GLY A 265 2.32 -1.88 -1.56
C GLY A 265 1.11 -2.48 -2.26
N LEU A 266 0.03 -1.70 -2.23
CA LEU A 266 -1.29 -2.13 -2.69
C LEU A 266 -1.36 -2.30 -4.21
N THR A 267 -0.55 -1.57 -4.96
CA THR A 267 -0.56 -1.59 -6.44
C THR A 267 -0.32 -3.00 -6.99
N LEU A 268 0.57 -3.78 -6.34
CA LEU A 268 0.80 -5.17 -6.74
C LEU A 268 -0.46 -6.02 -6.56
N HIS A 269 -1.14 -5.90 -5.42
CA HIS A 269 -2.38 -6.63 -5.18
C HIS A 269 -3.50 -6.19 -6.14
N GLU A 270 -3.58 -4.90 -6.44
CA GLU A 270 -4.55 -4.36 -7.39
C GLU A 270 -4.33 -4.90 -8.81
N THR A 271 -3.09 -4.93 -9.29
CA THR A 271 -2.76 -5.47 -10.62
C THR A 271 -3.01 -6.96 -10.72
N ILE A 272 -2.62 -7.75 -9.70
CA ILE A 272 -2.90 -9.18 -9.66
C ILE A 272 -4.40 -9.47 -9.55
N ALA A 273 -5.16 -8.67 -8.80
CA ALA A 273 -6.63 -8.79 -8.75
C ALA A 273 -7.26 -8.58 -10.13
N CYS A 274 -6.72 -7.64 -10.91
CA CYS A 274 -7.13 -7.40 -12.30
C CYS A 274 -6.54 -8.43 -13.29
N GLN A 275 -5.85 -9.45 -12.82
CA GLN A 275 -5.23 -10.52 -13.63
C GLN A 275 -4.18 -9.97 -14.63
N ILE A 276 -3.50 -8.90 -14.27
CA ILE A 276 -2.43 -8.30 -15.06
C ILE A 276 -1.11 -8.94 -14.65
N PRO A 277 -0.29 -9.46 -15.58
CA PRO A 277 1.08 -9.88 -15.33
C PRO A 277 1.92 -8.73 -14.77
N VAL A 278 2.85 -9.06 -13.88
CA VAL A 278 3.62 -8.03 -13.18
C VAL A 278 5.12 -8.28 -13.29
N VAL A 279 5.87 -7.21 -13.53
CA VAL A 279 7.31 -7.14 -13.29
C VAL A 279 7.54 -6.18 -12.14
N VAL A 280 8.22 -6.64 -11.07
CA VAL A 280 8.59 -5.78 -9.95
C VAL A 280 10.02 -5.27 -10.12
N VAL A 281 10.21 -3.96 -10.03
CA VAL A 281 11.54 -3.35 -9.99
C VAL A 281 11.98 -3.29 -8.53
N ILE A 282 12.98 -4.11 -8.18
CA ILE A 282 13.51 -4.17 -6.82
C ILE A 282 14.35 -2.94 -6.48
N GLY A 283 14.32 -2.53 -5.22
CA GLY A 283 15.17 -1.46 -4.70
C GLY A 283 14.72 -0.04 -5.02
N VAL A 284 13.59 0.16 -5.70
CA VAL A 284 13.05 1.51 -6.01
C VAL A 284 12.78 2.33 -4.76
N LYS A 285 12.28 1.69 -3.69
CA LYS A 285 12.00 2.36 -2.42
C LYS A 285 12.97 1.87 -1.34
N TYR A 286 13.72 2.80 -0.77
CA TYR A 286 14.71 2.49 0.26
C TYR A 286 14.11 1.80 1.49
N GLY A 287 14.81 0.77 1.97
CA GLY A 287 14.42 0.05 3.20
C GLY A 287 13.30 -0.98 3.03
N ARG A 288 12.92 -1.30 1.82
CA ARG A 288 11.99 -2.39 1.51
C ARG A 288 12.77 -3.68 1.30
N TYR A 289 12.27 -4.77 1.87
CA TYR A 289 12.93 -6.09 1.86
C TYR A 289 11.87 -7.17 1.61
N HIS A 290 11.08 -6.97 0.56
CA HIS A 290 10.00 -7.89 0.23
C HIS A 290 10.37 -8.71 -0.98
N ASN A 291 10.07 -9.98 -0.93
CA ASN A 291 10.04 -10.84 -2.10
C ASN A 291 8.57 -11.19 -2.37
N LEU A 292 7.82 -10.23 -2.90
CA LEU A 292 6.42 -10.43 -3.25
C LEU A 292 6.24 -11.33 -4.48
N ALA A 293 7.29 -11.51 -5.30
CA ALA A 293 7.29 -12.50 -6.37
C ALA A 293 7.09 -13.91 -5.83
N SER A 294 7.66 -14.24 -4.65
CA SER A 294 7.44 -15.53 -4.00
C SER A 294 6.03 -15.70 -3.42
N VAL A 295 5.30 -14.61 -3.19
CA VAL A 295 3.89 -14.65 -2.74
C VAL A 295 2.96 -14.92 -3.93
N PHE A 296 3.32 -14.42 -5.11
CA PHE A 296 2.54 -14.50 -6.35
C PHE A 296 3.30 -15.27 -7.42
N GLU A 297 3.72 -16.49 -7.07
CA GLU A 297 4.52 -17.36 -7.93
C GLU A 297 3.84 -17.56 -9.29
N GLY A 298 4.62 -17.37 -10.36
CA GLY A 298 4.18 -17.46 -11.75
C GLY A 298 3.44 -16.22 -12.29
N ALA A 299 3.00 -15.30 -11.44
CA ALA A 299 2.33 -14.06 -11.87
C ALA A 299 3.25 -12.84 -11.82
N VAL A 300 4.39 -12.93 -11.13
CA VAL A 300 5.32 -11.83 -10.89
C VAL A 300 6.74 -12.26 -11.22
N LEU A 301 7.43 -11.45 -12.03
CA LEU A 301 8.87 -11.54 -12.28
C LEU A 301 9.60 -10.41 -11.56
N GLU A 302 10.87 -10.63 -11.17
CA GLU A 302 11.72 -9.62 -10.56
C GLU A 302 12.71 -9.03 -11.56
N SER A 303 12.90 -7.73 -11.47
CA SER A 303 13.82 -6.96 -12.30
C SER A 303 14.53 -5.86 -11.51
N ASN A 304 15.52 -5.28 -12.11
CA ASN A 304 16.13 -4.02 -11.72
C ASN A 304 16.21 -3.09 -12.95
N VAL A 305 16.71 -1.87 -12.78
CA VAL A 305 16.81 -0.90 -13.88
C VAL A 305 17.68 -1.43 -15.03
N ASP A 306 18.71 -2.22 -14.72
CA ASP A 306 19.69 -2.65 -15.75
C ASP A 306 19.16 -3.72 -16.69
N ASN A 307 18.31 -4.64 -16.20
CA ASN A 307 17.74 -5.74 -16.99
C ASN A 307 16.26 -5.60 -17.30
N ILE A 308 15.70 -4.39 -17.16
CA ILE A 308 14.24 -4.16 -17.26
C ILE A 308 13.69 -4.59 -18.64
N SER A 309 14.37 -4.28 -19.73
CA SER A 309 13.88 -4.60 -21.06
C SER A 309 13.84 -6.10 -21.34
N GLU A 310 14.84 -6.83 -20.84
CA GLU A 310 14.89 -8.29 -20.96
C GLU A 310 13.73 -8.94 -20.20
N VAL A 311 13.53 -8.56 -18.93
CA VAL A 311 12.49 -9.15 -18.09
C VAL A 311 11.08 -8.76 -18.53
N VAL A 312 10.87 -7.53 -19.02
CA VAL A 312 9.58 -7.10 -19.57
C VAL A 312 9.26 -7.91 -20.84
N LYS A 313 10.25 -8.15 -21.70
CA LYS A 313 10.07 -9.00 -22.89
C LYS A 313 9.73 -10.43 -22.50
N GLU A 314 10.45 -11.02 -21.55
CA GLU A 314 10.14 -12.33 -21.00
C GLU A 314 8.70 -12.41 -20.47
N ALA A 315 8.25 -11.37 -19.73
CA ALA A 315 6.88 -11.31 -19.21
C ALA A 315 5.82 -11.21 -20.32
N LEU A 316 6.09 -10.49 -21.40
CA LEU A 316 5.19 -10.40 -22.56
C LEU A 316 5.14 -11.72 -23.33
N ASP A 317 6.28 -12.39 -23.51
CA ASP A 317 6.36 -13.71 -24.18
C ASP A 317 5.60 -14.79 -23.39
N ASN A 318 5.57 -14.68 -22.06
CA ASN A 318 4.87 -15.59 -21.14
C ASN A 318 3.53 -15.01 -20.62
N GLN A 319 2.94 -14.04 -21.30
CA GLN A 319 1.79 -13.29 -20.81
C GLN A 319 0.58 -14.20 -20.46
N VAL A 320 0.32 -15.22 -21.26
CA VAL A 320 -0.81 -16.12 -21.06
C VAL A 320 -0.67 -16.90 -19.75
N GLU A 321 0.49 -17.51 -19.54
CA GLU A 321 0.82 -18.27 -18.34
C GLU A 321 0.79 -17.38 -17.08
N MET A 322 1.33 -16.19 -17.18
CA MET A 322 1.33 -15.22 -16.09
C MET A 322 -0.07 -14.73 -15.74
N LYS A 323 -0.95 -14.50 -16.73
CA LYS A 323 -2.38 -14.16 -16.51
C LYS A 323 -3.12 -15.30 -15.80
N GLU A 324 -2.93 -16.54 -16.23
CA GLU A 324 -3.53 -17.69 -15.57
C GLU A 324 -3.01 -17.88 -14.13
N ALA A 325 -1.75 -17.58 -13.88
CA ALA A 325 -1.21 -17.57 -12.53
C ALA A 325 -1.83 -16.44 -11.68
N ALA A 326 -1.93 -15.21 -12.20
CA ALA A 326 -2.57 -14.09 -11.51
C ALA A 326 -4.04 -14.38 -11.15
N LYS A 327 -4.78 -15.03 -12.05
CA LYS A 327 -6.17 -15.43 -11.84
C LYS A 327 -6.35 -16.34 -10.62
N LYS A 328 -5.39 -17.20 -10.31
CA LYS A 328 -5.43 -18.07 -9.11
C LYS A 328 -5.43 -17.27 -7.81
N TYR A 329 -4.80 -16.11 -7.79
CA TYR A 329 -4.71 -15.23 -6.62
C TYR A 329 -5.84 -14.22 -6.54
N SER A 330 -6.42 -13.82 -7.67
CA SER A 330 -7.40 -12.73 -7.80
C SER A 330 -8.57 -12.87 -6.82
N THR A 331 -9.21 -14.04 -6.77
CA THR A 331 -10.35 -14.29 -5.86
C THR A 331 -9.96 -14.12 -4.39
N GLY A 332 -8.79 -14.63 -3.99
CA GLY A 332 -8.29 -14.49 -2.63
C GLY A 332 -8.00 -13.02 -2.25
N ILE A 333 -7.41 -12.27 -3.18
CA ILE A 333 -7.16 -10.84 -2.99
C ILE A 333 -8.47 -10.05 -2.81
N LEU A 334 -9.47 -10.34 -3.63
CA LEU A 334 -10.79 -9.69 -3.56
C LEU A 334 -11.55 -10.06 -2.28
N ASN A 335 -11.26 -11.19 -1.66
CA ASN A 335 -11.83 -11.61 -0.37
C ASN A 335 -11.06 -11.07 0.84
N ALA A 336 -9.83 -10.60 0.67
CA ALA A 336 -8.99 -10.13 1.78
C ALA A 336 -9.64 -9.06 2.69
N PRO A 337 -10.45 -8.12 2.18
CA PRO A 337 -11.18 -7.19 3.03
C PRO A 337 -12.19 -7.85 3.97
N ALA A 338 -12.93 -8.85 3.47
CA ALA A 338 -13.88 -9.59 4.30
C ALA A 338 -13.17 -10.38 5.40
N ASP A 339 -12.06 -11.03 5.07
CA ASP A 339 -11.23 -11.76 6.03
C ASP A 339 -10.65 -10.83 7.10
N LEU A 340 -10.20 -9.63 6.70
CA LEU A 340 -9.76 -8.60 7.63
C LEU A 340 -10.88 -8.15 8.58
N CYS A 341 -12.08 -7.88 8.06
CA CYS A 341 -13.23 -7.49 8.89
C CYS A 341 -13.60 -8.59 9.88
N ASN A 342 -13.61 -9.85 9.45
CA ASN A 342 -13.88 -11.00 10.32
C ASN A 342 -12.81 -11.11 11.42
N PHE A 343 -11.55 -10.91 11.08
CA PHE A 343 -10.45 -10.89 12.06
C PHE A 343 -10.64 -9.75 13.08
N ILE A 344 -10.97 -8.54 12.64
CA ILE A 344 -11.21 -7.39 13.52
C ILE A 344 -12.39 -7.69 14.46
N LYS A 345 -13.53 -8.12 13.94
CA LYS A 345 -14.70 -8.49 14.74
C LYS A 345 -14.35 -9.50 15.83
N LYS A 346 -13.76 -10.62 15.45
CA LYS A 346 -13.36 -11.69 16.37
C LYS A 346 -12.50 -11.23 17.54
N HIS A 347 -11.69 -10.19 17.35
CA HIS A 347 -10.72 -9.73 18.34
C HIS A 347 -11.14 -8.46 19.09
N ILE A 348 -12.14 -7.75 18.61
CA ILE A 348 -12.68 -6.55 19.27
C ILE A 348 -13.99 -6.85 20.02
N GLU A 349 -14.83 -7.74 19.53
CA GLU A 349 -16.12 -8.12 20.17
C GLU A 349 -15.96 -9.03 21.41
N LYS A 350 -14.75 -9.27 21.88
CA LYS A 350 -14.46 -9.99 23.13
C LYS A 350 -14.56 -9.06 24.31
#